data_e6565c199ea48a643d77c82ed724997e
#
_entry.id   e6565c199ea48a643d77c82ed724997e
#
_cell.length_a   1.000
_cell.length_b   1.000
_cell.length_c   1.000
_cell.angle_alpha   90.00
_cell.angle_beta   90.00
_cell.angle_gamma   90.00
#
_symmetry.space_group_name_H-M   'P 1'
#
loop_
_entity.id
_entity.type
_entity.pdbx_description
1 polymer ?
#
loop_
_entity_poly.entity_id
_entity_poly.type
_entity_poly.pdbx_seq_one_letter_code
_entity_poly.pdbx_strand_id
1 'polypeptide(L)'
;MTKPALLIAGHGTRDAAGAEAFRAFVRVLADRSPGPPVAGGFIELSPPPLGEAVAGLVDRGVRHFAAVPLMLVSAGHAKGDIPAALAREKERHPGLSYSYGRPLGPHPKLLSVLERRVDEALGAAGADARAARARTTVLLVGRGSTDPDANAEVHKAARLLWEGRGYAGVETAFVSLAAPDVAAGLERCRRLGAGGTRADGRGNVVVLPYFLFPGVLPDRVARQAREWAAAHPEVGVRTADVIGPAEELVELVTERYEEAVAGDLRMNCDSCVYRIALPGFEDKVGIPQQPHFHPDEDGTRHGHGHGHGHGHGHGHGHHHGDHAHAH
;
A
#
# COMPACT_ATOMS: atom_id res chain seq x y z
N MET A 1 -26.67 -23.67 4.61
CA MET A 1 -26.61 -22.29 4.08
C MET A 1 -25.48 -22.26 3.06
N THR A 2 -25.71 -21.76 1.86
CA THR A 2 -24.66 -21.54 0.85
C THR A 2 -23.69 -20.46 1.34
N LYS A 3 -22.38 -20.69 1.19
CA LYS A 3 -21.38 -19.67 1.54
C LYS A 3 -21.59 -18.40 0.71
N PRO A 4 -21.41 -17.19 1.28
CA PRO A 4 -21.49 -15.93 0.53
C PRO A 4 -20.51 -15.90 -0.65
N ALA A 5 -20.82 -15.14 -1.70
CA ALA A 5 -19.87 -14.90 -2.77
C ALA A 5 -18.64 -14.12 -2.26
N LEU A 6 -17.48 -14.28 -2.91
CA LEU A 6 -16.27 -13.51 -2.63
C LEU A 6 -16.14 -12.38 -3.65
N LEU A 7 -16.10 -11.14 -3.16
CA LEU A 7 -15.79 -9.95 -3.97
C LEU A 7 -14.41 -9.42 -3.61
N ILE A 8 -13.51 -9.37 -4.56
CA ILE A 8 -12.18 -8.77 -4.40
C ILE A 8 -12.24 -7.30 -4.85
N ALA A 9 -11.96 -6.40 -3.94
CA ALA A 9 -11.92 -4.97 -4.22
C ALA A 9 -10.47 -4.49 -4.37
N GLY A 10 -10.09 -4.11 -5.60
CA GLY A 10 -8.80 -3.53 -5.93
C GLY A 10 -8.87 -2.01 -6.01
N HIS A 11 -7.70 -1.36 -5.86
CA HIS A 11 -7.59 0.08 -6.07
C HIS A 11 -7.79 0.43 -7.56
N GLY A 12 -7.08 -0.24 -8.41
CA GLY A 12 -6.91 0.06 -9.82
C GLY A 12 -5.53 0.65 -10.14
N THR A 13 -5.20 0.64 -11.40
CA THR A 13 -3.92 1.15 -11.92
C THR A 13 -4.08 1.56 -13.37
N ARG A 14 -3.30 2.53 -13.83
CA ARG A 14 -3.19 2.85 -15.27
C ARG A 14 -2.29 1.89 -16.02
N ASP A 15 -1.51 1.09 -15.31
CA ASP A 15 -0.66 0.06 -15.88
C ASP A 15 -1.48 -1.17 -16.28
N ALA A 16 -1.45 -1.51 -17.58
CA ALA A 16 -2.21 -2.62 -18.11
C ALA A 16 -1.74 -3.98 -17.55
N ALA A 17 -0.43 -4.14 -17.29
CA ALA A 17 0.12 -5.38 -16.74
C ALA A 17 -0.30 -5.55 -15.28
N GLY A 18 -0.29 -4.48 -14.49
CA GLY A 18 -0.78 -4.49 -13.12
C GLY A 18 -2.27 -4.81 -13.02
N ALA A 19 -3.09 -4.22 -13.89
CA ALA A 19 -4.52 -4.53 -13.96
C ALA A 19 -4.78 -5.99 -14.38
N GLU A 20 -4.00 -6.52 -15.34
CA GLU A 20 -4.13 -7.91 -15.76
C GLU A 20 -3.63 -8.88 -14.66
N ALA A 21 -2.57 -8.56 -13.94
CA ALA A 21 -2.11 -9.35 -12.80
C ALA A 21 -3.19 -9.49 -11.72
N PHE A 22 -3.91 -8.41 -11.41
CA PHE A 22 -5.07 -8.47 -10.52
C PHE A 22 -6.17 -9.39 -11.07
N ARG A 23 -6.57 -9.22 -12.35
CA ARG A 23 -7.60 -10.07 -12.96
C ARG A 23 -7.19 -11.54 -12.99
N ALA A 24 -5.92 -11.82 -13.31
CA ALA A 24 -5.37 -13.17 -13.25
C ALA A 24 -5.44 -13.76 -11.84
N PHE A 25 -5.11 -12.97 -10.84
CA PHE A 25 -5.21 -13.39 -9.44
C PHE A 25 -6.67 -13.69 -9.02
N VAL A 26 -7.63 -12.88 -9.45
CA VAL A 26 -9.07 -13.16 -9.22
C VAL A 26 -9.49 -14.47 -9.88
N ARG A 27 -9.00 -14.78 -11.10
CA ARG A 27 -9.25 -16.08 -11.74
C ARG A 27 -8.68 -17.25 -10.94
N VAL A 28 -7.45 -17.13 -10.44
CA VAL A 28 -6.83 -18.16 -9.57
C VAL A 28 -7.67 -18.40 -8.31
N LEU A 29 -8.19 -17.33 -7.68
CA LEU A 29 -9.09 -17.47 -6.53
C LEU A 29 -10.39 -18.18 -6.91
N ALA A 30 -10.98 -17.87 -8.06
CA ALA A 30 -12.18 -18.52 -8.55
C ALA A 30 -11.98 -20.02 -8.80
N ASP A 31 -10.88 -20.39 -9.44
CA ASP A 31 -10.53 -21.79 -9.76
C ASP A 31 -10.28 -22.61 -8.48
N ARG A 32 -9.77 -21.98 -7.42
CA ARG A 32 -9.49 -22.64 -6.14
C ARG A 32 -10.65 -22.62 -5.15
N SER A 33 -11.72 -21.91 -5.45
CA SER A 33 -12.90 -21.80 -4.59
C SER A 33 -14.08 -22.60 -5.16
N PRO A 34 -14.11 -23.92 -4.99
CA PRO A 34 -15.21 -24.74 -5.51
C PRO A 34 -16.47 -24.53 -4.66
N GLY A 35 -17.13 -23.45 -4.81
CA GLY A 35 -18.35 -23.17 -4.05
C GLY A 35 -18.92 -21.80 -4.34
N PRO A 36 -18.59 -20.76 -3.56
CA PRO A 36 -19.18 -19.45 -3.77
C PRO A 36 -18.59 -18.79 -5.03
N PRO A 37 -19.42 -18.04 -5.79
CA PRO A 37 -18.93 -17.24 -6.91
C PRO A 37 -17.86 -16.26 -6.45
N VAL A 38 -16.80 -16.09 -7.27
CA VAL A 38 -15.76 -15.07 -7.06
C VAL A 38 -15.88 -14.01 -8.13
N ALA A 39 -15.74 -12.75 -7.75
CA ALA A 39 -15.66 -11.62 -8.66
C ALA A 39 -14.59 -10.64 -8.16
N GLY A 40 -14.05 -9.82 -9.06
CA GLY A 40 -13.12 -8.76 -8.70
C GLY A 40 -13.42 -7.50 -9.49
N GLY A 41 -13.27 -6.36 -8.84
CA GLY A 41 -13.46 -5.04 -9.45
C GLY A 41 -12.57 -3.99 -8.82
N PHE A 42 -12.39 -2.90 -9.53
CA PHE A 42 -11.58 -1.78 -9.11
C PHE A 42 -12.45 -0.60 -8.66
N ILE A 43 -11.94 0.18 -7.70
CA ILE A 43 -12.60 1.43 -7.30
C ILE A 43 -12.39 2.55 -8.30
N GLU A 44 -11.26 2.51 -9.05
CA GLU A 44 -10.92 3.50 -10.06
C GLU A 44 -9.91 2.95 -11.10
N LEU A 45 -9.57 3.75 -12.09
CA LEU A 45 -8.46 3.61 -13.05
C LEU A 45 -8.48 2.38 -13.99
N SER A 46 -9.13 1.29 -13.63
CA SER A 46 -9.10 0.04 -14.40
C SER A 46 -10.48 -0.63 -14.49
N PRO A 47 -10.80 -1.30 -15.61
CA PRO A 47 -11.97 -2.15 -15.72
C PRO A 47 -11.72 -3.56 -15.15
N PRO A 48 -12.79 -4.24 -14.64
CA PRO A 48 -14.14 -3.72 -14.45
C PRO A 48 -14.22 -2.82 -13.19
N PRO A 49 -15.06 -1.78 -13.22
CA PRO A 49 -15.43 -1.06 -12.01
C PRO A 49 -16.05 -1.99 -10.95
N LEU A 50 -15.91 -1.64 -9.68
CA LEU A 50 -16.44 -2.45 -8.57
C LEU A 50 -17.96 -2.67 -8.70
N GLY A 51 -18.71 -1.65 -9.16
CA GLY A 51 -20.14 -1.77 -9.38
C GLY A 51 -20.51 -2.81 -10.45
N GLU A 52 -19.75 -2.92 -11.55
CA GLU A 52 -19.97 -3.96 -12.56
C GLU A 52 -19.70 -5.36 -12.01
N ALA A 53 -18.67 -5.51 -11.18
CA ALA A 53 -18.38 -6.79 -10.52
C ALA A 53 -19.53 -7.19 -9.57
N VAL A 54 -20.11 -6.24 -8.84
CA VAL A 54 -21.29 -6.48 -7.99
C VAL A 54 -22.52 -6.83 -8.83
N ALA A 55 -22.81 -6.06 -9.90
CA ALA A 55 -23.94 -6.35 -10.81
C ALA A 55 -23.81 -7.77 -11.39
N GLY A 56 -22.64 -8.17 -11.84
CA GLY A 56 -22.40 -9.52 -12.33
C GLY A 56 -22.59 -10.63 -11.28
N LEU A 57 -22.40 -10.35 -9.99
CA LEU A 57 -22.76 -11.27 -8.90
C LEU A 57 -24.29 -11.33 -8.73
N VAL A 58 -24.95 -10.18 -8.74
CA VAL A 58 -26.41 -10.07 -8.61
C VAL A 58 -27.13 -10.80 -9.75
N ASP A 59 -26.66 -10.66 -10.99
CA ASP A 59 -27.18 -11.34 -12.18
C ASP A 59 -27.06 -12.88 -12.08
N ARG A 60 -26.06 -13.37 -11.35
CA ARG A 60 -25.89 -14.79 -11.00
C ARG A 60 -26.73 -15.23 -9.79
N GLY A 61 -27.63 -14.39 -9.31
CA GLY A 61 -28.51 -14.69 -8.18
C GLY A 61 -27.92 -14.51 -6.80
N VAL A 62 -26.72 -13.94 -6.69
CA VAL A 62 -26.09 -13.63 -5.39
C VAL A 62 -26.87 -12.55 -4.67
N ARG A 63 -27.16 -12.77 -3.38
CA ARG A 63 -27.83 -11.80 -2.50
C ARG A 63 -27.00 -11.45 -1.28
N HIS A 64 -25.92 -12.18 -1.06
CA HIS A 64 -24.94 -11.88 -0.01
C HIS A 64 -23.53 -12.19 -0.50
N PHE A 65 -22.59 -11.27 -0.28
CA PHE A 65 -21.17 -11.47 -0.57
C PHE A 65 -20.30 -10.94 0.58
N ALA A 66 -19.08 -11.47 0.69
CA ALA A 66 -18.02 -10.92 1.51
C ALA A 66 -17.02 -10.19 0.62
N ALA A 67 -16.83 -8.90 0.86
CA ALA A 67 -15.86 -8.09 0.12
C ALA A 67 -14.53 -8.04 0.87
N VAL A 68 -13.44 -8.39 0.18
CA VAL A 68 -12.08 -8.35 0.71
C VAL A 68 -11.29 -7.27 -0.04
N PRO A 69 -10.83 -6.20 0.65
CA PRO A 69 -9.95 -5.21 0.04
C PRO A 69 -8.57 -5.82 -0.21
N LEU A 70 -8.16 -5.89 -1.48
CA LEU A 70 -6.84 -6.39 -1.86
C LEU A 70 -5.81 -5.28 -1.71
N MET A 71 -5.53 -4.92 -0.46
CA MET A 71 -4.65 -3.82 -0.04
C MET A 71 -3.73 -4.26 1.08
N LEU A 72 -2.45 -3.87 1.00
CA LEU A 72 -1.43 -4.23 1.99
C LEU A 72 -1.57 -3.44 3.29
N VAL A 73 -2.15 -2.25 3.24
CA VAL A 73 -2.30 -1.35 4.39
C VAL A 73 -3.69 -0.76 4.47
N SER A 74 -4.12 -0.40 5.68
CA SER A 74 -5.40 0.27 5.95
C SER A 74 -5.28 1.77 5.68
N ALA A 75 -5.33 2.17 4.40
CA ALA A 75 -5.38 3.58 3.98
C ALA A 75 -6.81 4.01 3.65
N GLY A 76 -6.97 5.26 3.25
CA GLY A 76 -8.25 5.88 2.96
C GLY A 76 -9.17 5.08 2.04
N HIS A 77 -8.64 4.47 0.98
CA HIS A 77 -9.45 3.64 0.08
C HIS A 77 -10.08 2.44 0.79
N ALA A 78 -9.33 1.76 1.66
CA ALA A 78 -9.87 0.64 2.43
C ALA A 78 -10.81 1.09 3.55
N LYS A 79 -10.58 2.28 4.13
CA LYS A 79 -11.37 2.83 5.24
C LYS A 79 -12.63 3.56 4.78
N GLY A 80 -12.62 4.15 3.57
CA GLY A 80 -13.68 5.03 3.08
C GLY A 80 -14.24 4.64 1.70
N ASP A 81 -13.43 4.65 0.66
CA ASP A 81 -13.93 4.60 -0.73
C ASP A 81 -14.58 3.26 -1.08
N ILE A 82 -13.98 2.14 -0.69
CA ILE A 82 -14.57 0.80 -0.90
C ILE A 82 -15.86 0.66 -0.09
N PRO A 83 -15.91 0.93 1.23
CA PRO A 83 -17.16 0.90 1.98
C PRO A 83 -18.26 1.77 1.38
N ALA A 84 -17.92 3.00 0.94
CA ALA A 84 -18.88 3.89 0.30
C ALA A 84 -19.38 3.34 -1.05
N ALA A 85 -18.51 2.76 -1.87
CA ALA A 85 -18.91 2.11 -3.12
C ALA A 85 -19.86 0.93 -2.86
N LEU A 86 -19.55 0.07 -1.88
CA LEU A 86 -20.39 -1.06 -1.52
C LEU A 86 -21.75 -0.63 -0.95
N ALA A 87 -21.80 0.47 -0.18
CA ALA A 87 -23.04 1.03 0.32
C ALA A 87 -23.94 1.49 -0.84
N ARG A 88 -23.37 2.19 -1.85
CA ARG A 88 -24.12 2.58 -3.07
C ARG A 88 -24.65 1.38 -3.83
N GLU A 89 -23.88 0.30 -3.96
CA GLU A 89 -24.36 -0.92 -4.63
C GLU A 89 -25.49 -1.61 -3.86
N LYS A 90 -25.43 -1.60 -2.53
CA LYS A 90 -26.54 -2.08 -1.69
C LYS A 90 -27.82 -1.29 -1.91
N GLU A 91 -27.74 0.04 -2.12
CA GLU A 91 -28.88 0.88 -2.43
C GLU A 91 -29.43 0.61 -3.85
N ARG A 92 -28.56 0.35 -4.84
CA ARG A 92 -28.93 0.04 -6.23
C ARG A 92 -29.61 -1.31 -6.38
N HIS A 93 -29.27 -2.28 -5.52
CA HIS A 93 -29.74 -3.65 -5.59
C HIS A 93 -30.54 -4.04 -4.34
N PRO A 94 -31.87 -3.79 -4.29
CA PRO A 94 -32.70 -4.14 -3.14
C PRO A 94 -32.57 -5.61 -2.74
N GLY A 95 -32.39 -5.87 -1.46
CA GLY A 95 -32.17 -7.22 -0.91
C GLY A 95 -30.73 -7.71 -0.98
N LEU A 96 -29.81 -6.93 -1.52
CA LEU A 96 -28.37 -7.21 -1.45
C LEU A 96 -27.83 -6.86 -0.06
N SER A 97 -27.00 -7.74 0.47
CA SER A 97 -26.24 -7.53 1.71
C SER A 97 -24.77 -7.90 1.52
N TYR A 98 -23.90 -7.35 2.35
CA TYR A 98 -22.49 -7.67 2.30
C TYR A 98 -21.83 -7.65 3.68
N SER A 99 -20.76 -8.42 3.82
CA SER A 99 -19.76 -8.29 4.87
C SER A 99 -18.51 -7.63 4.27
N TYR A 100 -17.84 -6.78 5.03
CA TYR A 100 -16.61 -6.14 4.56
C TYR A 100 -15.43 -6.60 5.40
N GLY A 101 -14.46 -7.25 4.76
CA GLY A 101 -13.24 -7.75 5.40
C GLY A 101 -12.20 -6.64 5.61
N ARG A 102 -11.23 -6.92 6.46
CA ARG A 102 -10.08 -6.04 6.67
C ARG A 102 -9.05 -6.18 5.55
N PRO A 103 -8.18 -5.18 5.33
CA PRO A 103 -7.02 -5.30 4.45
C PRO A 103 -6.09 -6.45 4.84
N LEU A 104 -5.17 -6.78 3.95
CA LEU A 104 -4.25 -7.90 4.14
C LEU A 104 -3.34 -7.70 5.35
N GLY A 105 -2.84 -6.47 5.54
CA GLY A 105 -1.96 -6.09 6.64
C GLY A 105 -0.59 -6.78 6.61
N PRO A 106 0.29 -6.48 7.56
CA PRO A 106 1.49 -7.28 7.79
C PRO A 106 1.09 -8.63 8.40
N HIS A 107 1.15 -9.67 7.60
CA HIS A 107 0.73 -11.02 7.96
C HIS A 107 1.90 -12.01 7.79
N PRO A 108 2.04 -13.07 8.63
CA PRO A 108 3.13 -14.05 8.52
C PRO A 108 3.30 -14.61 7.11
N LYS A 109 2.22 -14.92 6.42
CA LYS A 109 2.24 -15.42 5.03
C LYS A 109 2.88 -14.42 4.08
N LEU A 110 2.53 -13.13 4.16
CA LEU A 110 3.16 -12.09 3.35
C LEU A 110 4.63 -11.89 3.71
N LEU A 111 4.97 -11.93 5.01
CA LEU A 111 6.36 -11.83 5.45
C LEU A 111 7.21 -12.97 4.92
N SER A 112 6.66 -14.19 4.78
CA SER A 112 7.36 -15.33 4.15
C SER A 112 7.59 -15.11 2.65
N VAL A 113 6.63 -14.51 1.94
CA VAL A 113 6.83 -14.13 0.54
C VAL A 113 7.91 -13.06 0.42
N LEU A 114 7.87 -12.02 1.24
CA LEU A 114 8.88 -10.95 1.24
C LEU A 114 10.29 -11.49 1.51
N GLU A 115 10.43 -12.40 2.48
CA GLU A 115 11.67 -13.10 2.76
C GLU A 115 12.19 -13.86 1.54
N ARG A 116 11.34 -14.63 0.87
CA ARG A 116 11.68 -15.36 -0.35
C ARG A 116 12.11 -14.39 -1.47
N ARG A 117 11.44 -13.24 -1.66
CA ARG A 117 11.83 -12.23 -2.65
C ARG A 117 13.22 -11.66 -2.38
N VAL A 118 13.58 -11.46 -1.12
CA VAL A 118 14.93 -11.04 -0.75
C VAL A 118 15.95 -12.13 -1.10
N ASP A 119 15.69 -13.39 -0.77
CA ASP A 119 16.60 -14.50 -1.08
C ASP A 119 16.80 -14.70 -2.58
N GLU A 120 15.73 -14.59 -3.37
CA GLU A 120 15.79 -14.62 -4.83
C GLU A 120 16.66 -13.48 -5.38
N ALA A 121 16.51 -12.25 -4.85
CA ALA A 121 17.32 -11.11 -5.24
C ALA A 121 18.81 -11.29 -4.84
N LEU A 122 19.07 -11.99 -3.75
CA LEU A 122 20.44 -12.32 -3.32
C LEU A 122 21.05 -13.46 -4.15
N GLY A 123 20.23 -14.26 -4.84
CA GLY A 123 20.66 -15.47 -5.52
C GLY A 123 21.14 -16.56 -4.54
N ALA A 124 20.54 -16.60 -3.34
CA ALA A 124 20.96 -17.47 -2.26
C ALA A 124 19.83 -18.41 -1.84
N ALA A 125 20.17 -19.64 -1.44
CA ALA A 125 19.24 -20.63 -0.98
C ALA A 125 19.79 -21.42 0.22
N GLY A 126 18.89 -21.96 1.04
CA GLY A 126 19.26 -22.81 2.18
C GLY A 126 20.18 -22.12 3.20
N ALA A 127 21.24 -22.80 3.59
CA ALA A 127 22.21 -22.27 4.58
C ALA A 127 22.93 -21.01 4.09
N ASP A 128 23.17 -20.88 2.78
CA ASP A 128 23.82 -19.72 2.17
C ASP A 128 22.92 -18.48 2.26
N ALA A 129 21.58 -18.64 2.20
CA ALA A 129 20.64 -17.55 2.37
C ALA A 129 20.80 -16.88 3.75
N ARG A 130 20.93 -17.65 4.83
CA ARG A 130 21.11 -17.09 6.17
C ARG A 130 22.42 -16.29 6.29
N ALA A 131 23.51 -16.81 5.74
CA ALA A 131 24.78 -16.10 5.72
C ALA A 131 24.74 -14.83 4.86
N ALA A 132 24.00 -14.85 3.74
CA ALA A 132 23.78 -13.70 2.89
C ALA A 132 22.91 -12.64 3.60
N ARG A 133 21.83 -13.03 4.26
CA ARG A 133 20.96 -12.14 5.03
C ARG A 133 21.71 -11.40 6.14
N ALA A 134 22.61 -12.08 6.86
CA ALA A 134 23.40 -11.49 7.94
C ALA A 134 24.32 -10.34 7.47
N ARG A 135 24.54 -10.24 6.16
CA ARG A 135 25.33 -9.17 5.52
C ARG A 135 24.49 -8.24 4.65
N THR A 136 23.16 -8.29 4.81
CA THR A 136 22.24 -7.55 3.98
C THR A 136 21.32 -6.66 4.82
N THR A 137 21.27 -5.39 4.49
CA THR A 137 20.20 -4.49 4.94
C THR A 137 19.09 -4.49 3.91
N VAL A 138 17.85 -4.69 4.35
CA VAL A 138 16.65 -4.60 3.48
C VAL A 138 16.07 -3.20 3.58
N LEU A 139 15.78 -2.58 2.44
CA LEU A 139 14.98 -1.37 2.37
C LEU A 139 13.57 -1.74 1.88
N LEU A 140 12.63 -1.84 2.80
CA LEU A 140 11.22 -2.08 2.48
C LEU A 140 10.58 -0.79 1.99
N VAL A 141 10.12 -0.76 0.74
CA VAL A 141 9.57 0.45 0.11
C VAL A 141 8.09 0.33 -0.12
N GLY A 142 7.31 1.10 0.65
CA GLY A 142 5.87 1.24 0.46
C GLY A 142 5.51 2.36 -0.52
N ARG A 143 4.22 2.45 -0.87
CA ARG A 143 3.69 3.58 -1.66
C ARG A 143 3.87 4.91 -0.92
N GLY A 144 3.55 4.93 0.37
CA GLY A 144 3.29 6.12 1.16
C GLY A 144 1.81 6.54 1.12
N SER A 145 1.40 7.25 2.15
CA SER A 145 0.03 7.70 2.34
C SER A 145 0.00 9.01 3.12
N THR A 146 -1.05 9.81 2.91
CA THR A 146 -1.41 10.92 3.81
C THR A 146 -2.07 10.43 5.10
N ASP A 147 -2.41 9.14 5.20
CA ASP A 147 -2.88 8.49 6.42
C ASP A 147 -1.68 7.95 7.20
N PRO A 148 -1.38 8.50 8.40
CA PRO A 148 -0.22 8.10 9.19
C PRO A 148 -0.29 6.65 9.67
N ASP A 149 -1.48 6.11 9.92
CA ASP A 149 -1.69 4.71 10.31
C ASP A 149 -1.24 3.74 9.20
N ALA A 150 -1.56 4.06 7.94
CA ALA A 150 -1.10 3.28 6.80
C ALA A 150 0.44 3.29 6.66
N ASN A 151 1.10 4.42 6.94
CA ASN A 151 2.56 4.49 6.95
C ASN A 151 3.15 3.68 8.12
N ALA A 152 2.52 3.74 9.30
CA ALA A 152 2.91 2.95 10.47
C ALA A 152 2.81 1.45 10.21
N GLU A 153 1.82 0.98 9.44
CA GLU A 153 1.71 -0.44 9.05
C GLU A 153 2.90 -0.91 8.21
N VAL A 154 3.48 -0.06 7.34
CA VAL A 154 4.71 -0.38 6.60
C VAL A 154 5.90 -0.54 7.54
N HIS A 155 6.05 0.35 8.52
CA HIS A 155 7.08 0.22 9.56
C HIS A 155 6.89 -1.04 10.40
N LYS A 156 5.63 -1.38 10.75
CA LYS A 156 5.30 -2.62 11.43
C LYS A 156 5.70 -3.84 10.60
N ALA A 157 5.42 -3.84 9.29
CA ALA A 157 5.84 -4.91 8.40
C ALA A 157 7.36 -5.05 8.36
N ALA A 158 8.10 -3.94 8.27
CA ALA A 158 9.56 -3.92 8.29
C ALA A 158 10.11 -4.48 9.60
N ARG A 159 9.56 -4.08 10.75
CA ARG A 159 9.98 -4.59 12.05
C ARG A 159 9.74 -6.09 12.16
N LEU A 160 8.57 -6.57 11.77
CA LEU A 160 8.24 -8.00 11.79
C LEU A 160 9.06 -8.81 10.77
N LEU A 161 9.44 -8.22 9.64
CA LEU A 161 10.34 -8.84 8.68
C LEU A 161 11.75 -9.00 9.22
N TRP A 162 12.19 -8.06 10.06
CA TRP A 162 13.51 -8.13 10.68
C TRP A 162 13.61 -9.24 11.74
N GLU A 163 12.54 -9.45 12.51
CA GLU A 163 12.55 -10.39 13.63
C GLU A 163 12.82 -11.84 13.18
N GLY A 164 13.89 -12.42 13.75
CA GLY A 164 14.19 -13.85 13.60
C GLY A 164 14.76 -14.29 12.24
N ARG A 165 14.77 -13.43 11.21
CA ARG A 165 15.22 -13.80 9.86
C ARG A 165 16.70 -13.56 9.59
N GLY A 166 17.40 -12.90 10.51
CA GLY A 166 18.85 -12.75 10.48
C GLY A 166 19.36 -11.68 9.54
N TYR A 167 18.54 -10.73 9.11
CA TYR A 167 19.01 -9.55 8.35
C TYR A 167 19.88 -8.64 9.20
N ALA A 168 20.89 -8.02 8.59
CA ALA A 168 21.73 -7.01 9.26
C ALA A 168 20.88 -5.80 9.72
N GLY A 169 19.85 -5.45 8.96
CA GLY A 169 18.90 -4.42 9.28
C GLY A 169 17.70 -4.44 8.32
N VAL A 170 16.61 -3.81 8.71
CA VAL A 170 15.47 -3.54 7.85
C VAL A 170 15.02 -2.10 8.06
N GLU A 171 15.15 -1.29 7.02
CA GLU A 171 14.72 0.11 6.97
C GLU A 171 13.47 0.27 6.10
N THR A 172 12.80 1.41 6.22
CA THR A 172 11.63 1.75 5.42
C THR A 172 11.84 3.00 4.60
N ALA A 173 11.23 3.02 3.40
CA ALA A 173 11.08 4.21 2.59
C ALA A 173 9.73 4.21 1.85
N PHE A 174 9.40 5.32 1.22
CA PHE A 174 8.17 5.48 0.46
C PHE A 174 8.48 6.05 -0.92
N VAL A 175 7.79 5.55 -1.94
CA VAL A 175 8.01 6.01 -3.31
C VAL A 175 7.27 7.32 -3.60
N SER A 176 6.26 7.67 -2.78
CA SER A 176 5.50 8.93 -2.84
C SER A 176 4.80 9.23 -1.51
N LEU A 177 4.23 10.42 -1.36
CA LEU A 177 3.31 10.88 -0.30
C LEU A 177 3.85 10.88 1.14
N ALA A 178 4.93 10.19 1.43
CA ALA A 178 5.52 10.12 2.78
C ALA A 178 7.05 10.12 2.73
N ALA A 179 7.67 10.50 3.83
CA ALA A 179 9.12 10.44 4.02
C ALA A 179 9.50 9.24 4.93
N PRO A 180 10.74 8.73 4.79
CA PRO A 180 11.76 9.12 3.82
C PRO A 180 11.47 8.59 2.41
N ASP A 181 11.95 9.28 1.37
CA ASP A 181 11.94 8.76 0.00
C ASP A 181 12.98 7.63 -0.17
N VAL A 182 12.98 7.01 -1.37
CA VAL A 182 13.86 5.86 -1.65
C VAL A 182 15.34 6.22 -1.52
N ALA A 183 15.75 7.40 -1.98
CA ALA A 183 17.14 7.85 -1.91
C ALA A 183 17.58 8.08 -0.45
N ALA A 184 16.75 8.75 0.33
CA ALA A 184 17.01 8.95 1.76
C ALA A 184 16.99 7.64 2.55
N GLY A 185 16.14 6.69 2.17
CA GLY A 185 16.13 5.33 2.74
C GLY A 185 17.42 4.57 2.45
N LEU A 186 17.89 4.61 1.21
CA LEU A 186 19.18 4.01 0.81
C LEU A 186 20.37 4.66 1.55
N GLU A 187 20.34 5.98 1.72
CA GLU A 187 21.35 6.68 2.48
C GLU A 187 21.34 6.27 3.97
N ARG A 188 20.19 6.00 4.57
CA ARG A 188 20.08 5.43 5.92
C ARG A 188 20.72 4.04 5.98
N CYS A 189 20.39 3.16 5.01
CA CYS A 189 21.00 1.84 4.92
C CYS A 189 22.52 1.92 4.80
N ARG A 190 23.05 2.86 4.01
CA ARG A 190 24.51 3.09 3.87
C ARG A 190 25.16 3.52 5.18
N ARG A 191 24.53 4.48 5.91
CA ARG A 191 25.05 5.02 7.19
C ARG A 191 25.00 4.02 8.35
N LEU A 192 23.99 3.17 8.39
CA LEU A 192 23.90 2.10 9.40
C LEU A 192 25.04 1.08 9.26
N GLY A 193 25.92 1.36 8.34
CA GLY A 193 27.16 0.62 8.22
C GLY A 193 26.87 -0.71 7.64
N ALA A 194 25.92 -0.78 6.76
CA ALA A 194 25.67 -2.05 6.18
C ALA A 194 26.55 -3.10 6.89
N GLY A 195 26.13 -3.55 8.06
CA GLY A 195 27.01 -4.27 9.04
C GLY A 195 27.63 -5.57 8.52
N GLY A 196 27.55 -5.77 7.23
CA GLY A 196 28.16 -6.81 6.46
C GLY A 196 28.76 -6.21 5.21
N THR A 197 30.05 -6.01 5.22
CA THR A 197 30.79 -5.83 3.98
C THR A 197 30.82 -7.17 3.24
N ARG A 198 30.61 -7.13 1.93
CA ARG A 198 30.97 -8.25 1.04
C ARG A 198 32.46 -8.56 1.21
N ALA A 199 32.90 -9.74 0.73
CA ALA A 199 34.33 -10.05 0.67
C ALA A 199 35.13 -8.99 -0.09
N ASP A 200 34.47 -8.16 -0.93
CA ASP A 200 35.02 -7.01 -1.66
C ASP A 200 34.92 -5.67 -0.89
N GLY A 201 34.51 -5.69 0.38
CA GLY A 201 34.38 -4.49 1.23
C GLY A 201 33.09 -3.68 1.02
N ARG A 202 32.12 -4.14 0.20
CA ARG A 202 30.90 -3.42 -0.12
C ARG A 202 29.74 -3.82 0.78
N GLY A 203 28.98 -2.86 1.26
CA GLY A 203 27.70 -3.10 1.92
C GLY A 203 26.65 -3.67 0.94
N ASN A 204 25.79 -4.57 1.42
CA ASN A 204 24.68 -5.09 0.62
C ASN A 204 23.37 -4.45 1.04
N VAL A 205 22.62 -3.93 0.08
CA VAL A 205 21.25 -3.46 0.27
C VAL A 205 20.32 -4.18 -0.73
N VAL A 206 19.24 -4.74 -0.23
CA VAL A 206 18.14 -5.22 -1.07
C VAL A 206 16.99 -4.26 -0.93
N VAL A 207 16.64 -3.59 -2.01
CA VAL A 207 15.41 -2.77 -2.11
C VAL A 207 14.25 -3.72 -2.38
N LEU A 208 13.31 -3.77 -1.47
CA LEU A 208 12.16 -4.68 -1.47
C LEU A 208 10.87 -3.89 -1.66
N PRO A 209 10.27 -3.89 -2.88
CA PRO A 209 9.02 -3.22 -3.12
C PRO A 209 7.86 -3.89 -2.35
N TYR A 210 7.18 -3.15 -1.49
CA TYR A 210 6.01 -3.62 -0.75
C TYR A 210 4.74 -3.36 -1.55
N PHE A 211 4.60 -4.13 -2.65
CA PHE A 211 3.50 -4.05 -3.62
C PHE A 211 3.02 -5.45 -3.98
N LEU A 212 1.72 -5.56 -4.27
CA LEU A 212 1.12 -6.85 -4.66
C LEU A 212 1.50 -7.26 -6.07
N PHE A 213 1.45 -6.34 -7.03
CA PHE A 213 1.62 -6.60 -8.45
C PHE A 213 2.60 -5.60 -9.09
N PRO A 214 3.13 -5.92 -10.28
CA PRO A 214 3.93 -4.98 -11.06
C PRO A 214 3.14 -3.72 -11.43
N GLY A 215 3.83 -2.66 -11.81
CA GLY A 215 3.22 -1.41 -12.22
C GLY A 215 4.14 -0.21 -12.06
N VAL A 216 3.63 0.98 -12.37
CA VAL A 216 4.39 2.24 -12.42
C VAL A 216 5.18 2.52 -11.12
N LEU A 217 4.60 2.22 -9.95
CA LEU A 217 5.26 2.53 -8.68
C LEU A 217 6.42 1.57 -8.36
N PRO A 218 6.28 0.23 -8.44
CA PRO A 218 7.42 -0.67 -8.34
C PRO A 218 8.53 -0.36 -9.34
N ASP A 219 8.19 0.00 -10.59
CA ASP A 219 9.16 0.39 -11.60
C ASP A 219 9.90 1.68 -11.22
N ARG A 220 9.19 2.65 -10.62
CA ARG A 220 9.78 3.88 -10.07
C ARG A 220 10.76 3.55 -8.94
N VAL A 221 10.39 2.66 -8.02
CA VAL A 221 11.30 2.19 -6.96
C VAL A 221 12.57 1.61 -7.54
N ALA A 222 12.44 0.71 -8.52
CA ALA A 222 13.58 0.07 -9.17
C ALA A 222 14.47 1.08 -9.92
N ARG A 223 13.87 2.07 -10.58
CA ARG A 223 14.60 3.15 -11.26
C ARG A 223 15.38 4.01 -10.25
N GLN A 224 14.72 4.51 -9.20
CA GLN A 224 15.35 5.34 -8.18
C GLN A 224 16.49 4.59 -7.45
N ALA A 225 16.31 3.30 -7.21
CA ALA A 225 17.36 2.45 -6.63
C ALA A 225 18.59 2.34 -7.56
N ARG A 226 18.38 2.15 -8.87
CA ARG A 226 19.47 2.10 -9.85
C ARG A 226 20.21 3.43 -9.98
N GLU A 227 19.46 4.54 -10.03
CA GLU A 227 20.02 5.90 -10.11
C GLU A 227 20.90 6.20 -8.89
N TRP A 228 20.42 5.88 -7.69
CA TRP A 228 21.18 6.04 -6.46
C TRP A 228 22.43 5.12 -6.44
N ALA A 229 22.31 3.86 -6.83
CA ALA A 229 23.40 2.90 -6.89
C ALA A 229 24.52 3.31 -7.84
N ALA A 230 24.17 3.94 -8.97
CA ALA A 230 25.16 4.47 -9.93
C ALA A 230 26.02 5.59 -9.31
N ALA A 231 25.46 6.37 -8.38
CA ALA A 231 26.21 7.41 -7.66
C ALA A 231 26.96 6.87 -6.43
N HIS A 232 26.71 5.63 -6.00
CA HIS A 232 27.30 5.01 -4.81
C HIS A 232 27.85 3.61 -5.12
N PRO A 233 28.88 3.48 -5.96
CA PRO A 233 29.40 2.20 -6.42
C PRO A 233 30.01 1.33 -5.31
N GLU A 234 30.27 1.90 -4.17
CA GLU A 234 30.74 1.21 -2.95
C GLU A 234 29.63 0.38 -2.27
N VAL A 235 28.37 0.62 -2.61
CA VAL A 235 27.23 -0.12 -2.06
C VAL A 235 26.66 -1.08 -3.11
N GLY A 236 26.58 -2.35 -2.77
CA GLY A 236 25.93 -3.36 -3.63
C GLY A 236 24.42 -3.28 -3.48
N VAL A 237 23.70 -2.63 -4.41
CA VAL A 237 22.25 -2.51 -4.39
C VAL A 237 21.61 -3.53 -5.35
N ARG A 238 20.60 -4.24 -4.87
CA ARG A 238 19.74 -5.12 -5.67
C ARG A 238 18.31 -4.76 -5.42
N THR A 239 17.45 -4.97 -6.41
CA THR A 239 15.99 -4.80 -6.25
C THR A 239 15.34 -6.17 -6.32
N ALA A 240 14.51 -6.48 -5.33
CA ALA A 240 13.70 -7.68 -5.32
C ALA A 240 12.40 -7.46 -6.12
N ASP A 241 11.76 -8.56 -6.50
CA ASP A 241 10.45 -8.52 -7.13
C ASP A 241 9.34 -8.18 -6.12
N VAL A 242 8.19 -7.79 -6.65
CA VAL A 242 6.95 -7.59 -5.89
C VAL A 242 6.43 -8.91 -5.31
N ILE A 243 5.43 -8.85 -4.42
CA ILE A 243 4.81 -10.03 -3.81
C ILE A 243 4.33 -11.03 -4.89
N GLY A 244 3.61 -10.54 -5.90
CA GLY A 244 3.09 -11.37 -6.98
C GLY A 244 1.97 -12.32 -6.55
N PRO A 245 1.50 -13.18 -7.48
CA PRO A 245 0.42 -14.15 -7.24
C PRO A 245 0.95 -15.40 -6.50
N ALA A 246 1.49 -15.20 -5.30
CA ALA A 246 2.01 -16.27 -4.47
C ALA A 246 0.88 -17.07 -3.81
N GLU A 247 1.14 -18.35 -3.51
CA GLU A 247 0.20 -19.24 -2.82
C GLU A 247 -0.26 -18.65 -1.49
N GLU A 248 0.69 -18.10 -0.75
CA GLU A 248 0.45 -17.46 0.55
C GLU A 248 -0.50 -16.26 0.45
N LEU A 249 -0.53 -15.58 -0.70
CA LEU A 249 -1.48 -14.49 -0.94
C LEU A 249 -2.90 -15.04 -1.16
N VAL A 250 -3.04 -16.16 -1.88
CA VAL A 250 -4.34 -16.85 -2.07
C VAL A 250 -4.89 -17.30 -0.72
N GLU A 251 -4.06 -17.97 0.08
CA GLU A 251 -4.43 -18.42 1.42
C GLU A 251 -4.85 -17.25 2.33
N LEU A 252 -4.09 -16.15 2.30
CA LEU A 252 -4.41 -14.98 3.11
C LEU A 252 -5.75 -14.34 2.70
N VAL A 253 -6.01 -14.22 1.41
CA VAL A 253 -7.31 -13.70 0.93
C VAL A 253 -8.45 -14.62 1.37
N THR A 254 -8.24 -15.94 1.35
CA THR A 254 -9.22 -16.89 1.85
C THR A 254 -9.47 -16.71 3.36
N GLU A 255 -8.43 -16.53 4.16
CA GLU A 255 -8.56 -16.21 5.59
C GLU A 255 -9.36 -14.91 5.82
N ARG A 256 -9.07 -13.85 5.06
CA ARG A 256 -9.81 -12.57 5.14
C ARG A 256 -11.28 -12.73 4.76
N TYR A 257 -11.56 -13.58 3.78
CA TYR A 257 -12.93 -13.94 3.42
C TYR A 257 -13.64 -14.67 4.57
N GLU A 258 -13.01 -15.67 5.14
CA GLU A 258 -13.60 -16.44 6.25
C GLU A 258 -13.83 -15.58 7.49
N GLU A 259 -12.88 -14.71 7.85
CA GLU A 259 -13.06 -13.70 8.91
C GLU A 259 -14.29 -12.80 8.64
N ALA A 260 -14.45 -12.33 7.40
CA ALA A 260 -15.57 -11.47 7.01
C ALA A 260 -16.92 -12.20 7.07
N VAL A 261 -16.95 -13.46 6.67
CA VAL A 261 -18.16 -14.32 6.73
C VAL A 261 -18.53 -14.65 8.19
N ALA A 262 -17.55 -14.91 9.02
CA ALA A 262 -17.77 -15.21 10.44
C ALA A 262 -18.10 -13.98 11.28
N GLY A 263 -17.86 -12.77 10.76
CA GLY A 263 -18.00 -11.51 11.53
C GLY A 263 -16.85 -11.27 12.52
N ASP A 264 -15.75 -12.02 12.44
CA ASP A 264 -14.54 -11.84 13.27
C ASP A 264 -13.61 -10.78 12.66
N LEU A 265 -14.08 -9.53 12.59
CA LEU A 265 -13.37 -8.42 11.98
C LEU A 265 -12.57 -7.65 13.03
N ARG A 266 -11.25 -7.73 12.95
CA ARG A 266 -10.32 -6.98 13.82
C ARG A 266 -9.75 -5.80 13.04
N MET A 267 -10.51 -4.72 12.97
CA MET A 267 -10.07 -3.47 12.32
C MET A 267 -9.08 -2.71 13.20
N ASN A 268 -8.18 -1.95 12.56
CA ASN A 268 -7.21 -1.08 13.24
C ASN A 268 -7.86 0.25 13.67
N CYS A 269 -8.95 0.16 14.45
CA CYS A 269 -9.76 1.33 14.82
C CYS A 269 -9.09 2.24 15.84
N ASP A 270 -8.16 1.70 16.63
CA ASP A 270 -7.51 2.43 17.74
C ASP A 270 -6.46 3.44 17.26
N SER A 271 -6.05 3.38 15.99
CA SER A 271 -5.15 4.33 15.34
C SER A 271 -5.74 4.95 14.07
N CYS A 272 -7.03 4.81 13.83
CA CYS A 272 -7.71 5.32 12.66
C CYS A 272 -8.00 6.81 12.79
N VAL A 273 -7.39 7.66 11.95
CA VAL A 273 -7.58 9.13 11.93
C VAL A 273 -9.03 9.57 11.73
N TYR A 274 -9.88 8.73 11.15
CA TYR A 274 -11.30 9.02 10.98
C TYR A 274 -12.14 8.72 12.22
N ARG A 275 -11.53 8.14 13.27
CA ARG A 275 -12.20 7.75 14.52
C ARG A 275 -11.61 8.42 15.75
N ILE A 276 -10.31 8.67 15.77
CA ILE A 276 -9.61 9.27 16.90
C ILE A 276 -8.82 10.49 16.46
N ALA A 277 -8.74 11.48 17.35
CA ALA A 277 -7.97 12.69 17.13
C ALA A 277 -6.48 12.39 17.32
N LEU A 278 -5.77 12.14 16.20
CA LEU A 278 -4.31 12.06 16.21
C LEU A 278 -3.72 13.46 16.04
N PRO A 279 -2.61 13.80 16.71
CA PRO A 279 -1.97 15.10 16.59
C PRO A 279 -1.68 15.48 15.13
N GLY A 280 -2.18 16.63 14.69
CA GLY A 280 -2.08 17.13 13.31
C GLY A 280 -3.09 16.55 12.32
N PHE A 281 -4.06 15.73 12.77
CA PHE A 281 -5.11 15.12 11.96
C PHE A 281 -6.49 15.19 12.62
N GLU A 282 -6.65 16.09 13.57
CA GLU A 282 -7.86 16.21 14.40
C GLU A 282 -9.09 16.59 13.58
N ASP A 283 -8.88 17.30 12.47
CA ASP A 283 -9.90 17.72 11.51
C ASP A 283 -10.52 16.56 10.72
N LYS A 284 -9.88 15.40 10.71
CA LYS A 284 -10.35 14.21 9.96
C LYS A 284 -11.39 13.38 10.71
N VAL A 285 -11.53 13.56 12.01
CA VAL A 285 -12.45 12.76 12.83
C VAL A 285 -13.90 12.97 12.40
N GLY A 286 -14.58 11.88 12.01
CA GLY A 286 -15.98 11.87 11.63
C GLY A 286 -16.29 12.38 10.23
N ILE A 287 -15.28 12.81 9.44
CA ILE A 287 -15.51 13.20 8.05
C ILE A 287 -15.31 12.01 7.09
N PRO A 288 -16.04 11.98 5.97
CA PRO A 288 -15.80 10.98 4.94
C PRO A 288 -14.48 11.24 4.22
N GLN A 289 -13.87 10.17 3.72
CA GLN A 289 -12.72 10.26 2.83
C GLN A 289 -13.06 11.14 1.62
N GLN A 290 -12.22 12.15 1.39
CA GLN A 290 -12.32 12.97 0.18
C GLN A 290 -11.47 12.36 -0.93
N PRO A 291 -11.93 12.38 -2.19
CA PRO A 291 -11.08 12.06 -3.33
C PRO A 291 -9.83 12.94 -3.29
N HIS A 292 -8.65 12.34 -3.45
CA HIS A 292 -7.41 13.08 -3.43
C HIS A 292 -6.65 12.90 -4.74
N PHE A 293 -5.90 13.93 -5.10
CA PHE A 293 -5.04 13.94 -6.27
C PHE A 293 -3.87 12.96 -6.06
N HIS A 294 -3.64 12.08 -7.03
CA HIS A 294 -2.47 11.22 -7.04
C HIS A 294 -1.33 11.93 -7.78
N PRO A 295 -0.16 12.16 -7.13
CA PRO A 295 0.98 12.83 -7.78
C PRO A 295 1.51 12.11 -9.03
N ASP A 296 1.10 10.87 -9.20
CA ASP A 296 1.48 10.01 -10.33
C ASP A 296 0.56 10.18 -11.55
N GLU A 297 -0.45 11.02 -11.45
CA GLU A 297 -1.33 11.37 -12.55
C GLU A 297 -0.65 12.43 -13.41
N ASP A 298 -0.01 12.02 -14.51
CA ASP A 298 0.50 12.96 -15.50
C ASP A 298 -0.64 13.83 -16.06
N GLY A 299 -0.61 15.09 -15.67
CA GLY A 299 -0.95 16.31 -16.38
C GLY A 299 -2.19 16.43 -17.24
N THR A 300 -3.21 15.59 -17.17
CA THR A 300 -4.53 15.91 -17.75
C THR A 300 -5.41 16.53 -16.67
N ARG A 301 -5.24 17.83 -16.50
CA ARG A 301 -6.13 18.68 -15.70
C ARG A 301 -7.56 18.59 -16.23
N HIS A 302 -8.39 17.78 -15.62
CA HIS A 302 -9.81 18.10 -15.57
C HIS A 302 -10.02 19.05 -14.39
N GLY A 303 -10.22 20.33 -14.73
CA GLY A 303 -10.40 21.38 -13.75
C GLY A 303 -11.70 21.19 -12.97
N HIS A 304 -11.58 20.75 -11.74
CA HIS A 304 -12.56 21.04 -10.70
C HIS A 304 -11.87 21.93 -9.68
N GLY A 305 -12.04 23.24 -9.88
CA GLY A 305 -11.55 24.26 -8.97
C GLY A 305 -12.31 24.17 -7.64
N HIS A 306 -11.62 23.70 -6.62
CA HIS A 306 -11.99 24.01 -5.24
C HIS A 306 -10.89 24.87 -4.67
N GLY A 307 -11.14 26.18 -4.69
CA GLY A 307 -10.30 27.18 -4.05
C GLY A 307 -10.35 27.03 -2.53
N HIS A 308 -9.29 26.53 -1.94
CA HIS A 308 -9.04 26.72 -0.52
C HIS A 308 -8.22 28.00 -0.36
N GLY A 309 -8.91 29.12 -0.15
CA GLY A 309 -8.32 30.36 0.26
C GLY A 309 -7.87 30.30 1.72
N HIS A 310 -6.60 30.01 1.96
CA HIS A 310 -5.99 30.33 3.25
C HIS A 310 -5.53 31.79 3.24
N GLY A 311 -6.43 32.68 3.66
CA GLY A 311 -6.12 34.06 3.92
C GLY A 311 -5.38 34.23 5.26
N HIS A 312 -4.06 34.23 5.24
CA HIS A 312 -3.29 34.79 6.37
C HIS A 312 -3.09 36.29 6.12
N GLY A 313 -4.01 37.07 6.66
CA GLY A 313 -3.88 38.51 6.73
C GLY A 313 -2.91 38.92 7.87
N HIS A 314 -1.66 39.19 7.55
CA HIS A 314 -0.80 39.95 8.43
C HIS A 314 -0.86 41.44 8.00
N GLY A 315 -1.70 42.19 8.69
CA GLY A 315 -1.72 43.64 8.60
C GLY A 315 -0.52 44.21 9.33
N HIS A 316 0.46 44.73 8.62
CA HIS A 316 1.45 45.64 9.15
C HIS A 316 1.03 47.05 8.79
N GLY A 317 0.50 47.78 9.80
CA GLY A 317 0.26 49.21 9.71
C GLY A 317 1.59 49.95 9.73
N HIS A 318 1.89 50.62 8.64
CA HIS A 318 2.95 51.64 8.63
C HIS A 318 2.34 52.98 9.03
N HIS A 319 2.71 53.48 10.20
CA HIS A 319 2.54 54.88 10.58
C HIS A 319 3.65 55.70 9.91
N HIS A 320 3.24 56.58 9.00
CA HIS A 320 4.06 57.71 8.59
C HIS A 320 4.01 58.79 9.70
N GLY A 321 5.15 59.13 10.25
CA GLY A 321 5.37 60.30 11.08
C GLY A 321 6.31 61.25 10.36
N ASP A 322 5.74 62.34 9.86
CA ASP A 322 6.47 63.52 9.43
C ASP A 322 7.19 64.17 10.60
N HIS A 323 8.47 64.41 10.49
CA HIS A 323 9.15 65.50 11.18
C HIS A 323 10.21 66.14 10.27
N ALA A 324 9.85 67.30 9.81
CA ALA A 324 10.80 68.29 9.30
C ALA A 324 11.57 68.97 10.46
N HIS A 325 12.75 69.46 10.19
CA HIS A 325 13.58 70.57 10.57
C HIS A 325 15.03 70.22 10.81
N ALA A 326 15.88 70.67 9.93
CA ALA A 326 16.67 71.95 9.99
C ALA A 326 17.75 71.96 11.10
N HIS A 327 18.95 71.83 10.71
CA HIS A 327 20.16 72.69 10.74
C HIS A 327 21.36 71.91 10.30
#